data_6b22ab5c6b356e33f5d2761ce54cc85d
#
_entry.id   6b22ab5c6b356e33f5d2761ce54cc85d
#
_cell.length_a   1.000
_cell.length_b   1.000
_cell.length_c   1.000
_cell.angle_alpha   90.00
_cell.angle_beta   90.00
_cell.angle_gamma   90.00
#
_symmetry.space_group_name_H-M   'P 1'
#
loop_
_entity.id
_entity.type
_entity.pdbx_description
1 polymer ?
#
loop_
_entity_poly.entity_id
_entity_poly.type
_entity_poly.pdbx_seq_one_letter_code
_entity_poly.pdbx_strand_id
1 'polypeptide(L)'
;MSNEIQRMVVQTLTTSPTTLSGLNTFSVLNGSSLPLSISVDGGTNSVTLTQGQTLSLSSNTGFVLPDIILSGAGMSAEVITT
;
A
#
# COMPACT_ATOMS: atom_id res chain seq x y z
N MET A 1 -17.98 27.35 -6.11
CA MET A 1 -16.99 26.36 -5.58
C MET A 1 -17.17 25.05 -6.32
N SER A 2 -16.12 24.54 -6.85
CA SER A 2 -16.16 23.22 -7.49
C SER A 2 -15.78 22.15 -6.48
N ASN A 3 -16.49 21.03 -6.51
CA ASN A 3 -16.13 19.84 -5.76
C ASN A 3 -15.32 18.94 -6.69
N GLU A 4 -14.07 18.78 -6.35
CA GLU A 4 -13.21 17.88 -7.11
C GLU A 4 -13.33 16.48 -6.56
N ILE A 5 -13.47 15.51 -7.46
CA ILE A 5 -13.45 14.10 -7.10
C ILE A 5 -12.01 13.66 -7.17
N GLN A 6 -11.46 13.27 -6.02
CA GLN A 6 -10.14 12.69 -5.97
C GLN A 6 -10.19 11.27 -6.53
N ARG A 7 -9.34 11.01 -7.50
CA ARG A 7 -9.27 9.67 -8.10
C ARG A 7 -8.55 8.72 -7.18
N MET A 8 -9.17 7.60 -6.95
CA MET A 8 -8.56 6.48 -6.25
C MET A 8 -8.19 5.40 -7.25
N VAL A 9 -7.02 4.81 -7.07
CA VAL A 9 -6.56 3.71 -7.90
C VAL A 9 -6.70 2.42 -7.10
N VAL A 10 -7.42 1.46 -7.68
CA VAL A 10 -7.60 0.13 -7.08
C VAL A 10 -6.82 -0.87 -7.92
N GLN A 11 -5.93 -1.61 -7.29
CA GLN A 11 -5.07 -2.57 -7.97
C GLN A 11 -4.92 -3.84 -7.13
N THR A 12 -4.68 -4.96 -7.83
CA THR A 12 -4.20 -6.18 -7.18
C THR A 12 -2.75 -6.37 -7.58
N LEU A 13 -1.84 -6.37 -6.60
CA LEU A 13 -0.41 -6.52 -6.82
C LEU A 13 0.00 -7.95 -6.55
N THR A 14 0.59 -8.59 -7.56
CA THR A 14 1.03 -10.00 -7.49
C THR A 14 2.51 -10.17 -7.71
N THR A 15 3.20 -9.10 -8.12
CA THR A 15 4.64 -9.12 -8.37
C THR A 15 5.38 -8.70 -7.10
N SER A 16 6.27 -9.52 -6.62
CA SER A 16 7.08 -9.24 -5.42
C SER A 16 8.55 -9.07 -5.82
N PRO A 17 9.24 -8.02 -5.34
CA PRO A 17 8.69 -6.88 -4.61
C PRO A 17 8.08 -5.83 -5.54
N THR A 18 7.17 -5.04 -5.01
CA THR A 18 6.58 -3.91 -5.71
C THR A 18 6.78 -2.64 -4.88
N THR A 19 7.25 -1.57 -5.50
CA THR A 19 7.45 -0.27 -4.86
C THR A 19 6.42 0.72 -5.37
N LEU A 20 5.74 1.39 -4.44
CA LEU A 20 4.78 2.45 -4.75
C LEU A 20 5.33 3.78 -4.24
N SER A 21 5.24 4.82 -5.06
CA SER A 21 5.81 6.14 -4.75
C SER A 21 4.82 7.26 -5.02
N GLY A 22 5.01 8.39 -4.35
CA GLY A 22 4.23 9.60 -4.61
C GLY A 22 2.78 9.51 -4.16
N LEU A 23 2.48 8.68 -3.17
CA LEU A 23 1.12 8.46 -2.70
C LEU A 23 0.74 9.44 -1.60
N ASN A 24 -0.52 9.85 -1.58
CA ASN A 24 -1.11 10.62 -0.49
C ASN A 24 -1.83 9.70 0.49
N THR A 25 -2.50 8.68 0.00
CA THR A 25 -3.13 7.65 0.83
C THR A 25 -2.79 6.27 0.30
N PHE A 26 -2.78 5.31 1.20
CA PHE A 26 -2.49 3.92 0.88
C PHE A 26 -3.30 3.02 1.80
N SER A 27 -3.98 2.07 1.22
CA SER A 27 -4.69 1.03 1.96
C SER A 27 -4.43 -0.31 1.28
N VAL A 28 -4.13 -1.32 2.06
CA VAL A 28 -3.82 -2.65 1.54
C VAL A 28 -4.52 -3.73 2.35
N LEU A 29 -5.00 -4.74 1.63
CA LEU A 29 -5.53 -5.98 2.20
C LEU A 29 -4.65 -7.13 1.71
N ASN A 30 -4.17 -7.96 2.64
CA ASN A 30 -3.48 -9.19 2.25
C ASN A 30 -4.52 -10.24 1.87
N GLY A 31 -4.68 -10.47 0.57
CA GLY A 31 -5.59 -11.48 0.05
C GLY A 31 -4.96 -12.87 -0.10
N SER A 32 -3.68 -13.00 0.21
CA SER A 32 -2.96 -14.28 0.12
C SER A 32 -3.02 -15.03 1.45
N SER A 33 -2.90 -16.35 1.40
CA SER A 33 -2.74 -17.18 2.60
C SER A 33 -1.34 -17.07 3.21
N LEU A 34 -0.38 -16.48 2.49
CA LEU A 34 0.98 -16.29 2.93
C LEU A 34 1.19 -14.87 3.48
N PRO A 35 2.16 -14.67 4.39
CA PRO A 35 2.41 -13.35 4.95
C PRO A 35 2.83 -12.33 3.89
N LEU A 36 2.39 -11.09 4.08
CA LEU A 36 2.75 -9.95 3.25
C LEU A 36 3.61 -8.99 4.07
N SER A 37 4.81 -8.70 3.59
CA SER A 37 5.69 -7.71 4.21
C SER A 37 5.49 -6.36 3.55
N ILE A 38 5.35 -5.32 4.37
CA ILE A 38 5.16 -3.94 3.89
C ILE A 38 6.16 -3.05 4.59
N SER A 39 7.03 -2.40 3.83
CA SER A 39 7.87 -1.32 4.32
C SER A 39 7.20 0.01 4.02
N VAL A 40 7.09 0.86 5.03
CA VAL A 40 6.43 2.17 4.90
C VAL A 40 7.40 3.34 5.12
N ASP A 41 8.68 3.05 5.17
CA ASP A 41 9.73 4.03 5.43
C ASP A 41 10.89 3.92 4.42
N GLY A 42 10.58 3.52 3.20
CA GLY A 42 11.56 3.40 2.12
C GLY A 42 12.43 2.15 2.19
N GLY A 43 12.06 1.15 2.99
CA GLY A 43 12.74 -0.14 3.04
C GLY A 43 13.55 -0.40 4.30
N THR A 44 13.55 0.53 5.26
CA THR A 44 14.33 0.40 6.50
C THR A 44 13.69 -0.61 7.46
N ASN A 45 12.37 -0.50 7.64
CA ASN A 45 11.61 -1.40 8.51
C ASN A 45 10.39 -1.90 7.77
N SER A 46 9.85 -3.02 8.21
CA SER A 46 8.64 -3.57 7.63
C SER A 46 7.69 -4.10 8.69
N VAL A 47 6.41 -4.14 8.35
CA VAL A 47 5.37 -4.82 9.12
C VAL A 47 4.88 -6.00 8.31
N THR A 48 4.36 -7.00 8.99
CA THR A 48 3.85 -8.21 8.34
C THR A 48 2.34 -8.30 8.54
N LEU A 49 1.62 -8.48 7.44
CA LEU A 49 0.18 -8.73 7.47
C LEU A 49 -0.07 -10.20 7.18
N THR A 50 -0.88 -10.84 8.01
CA THR A 50 -1.39 -12.17 7.74
C THR A 50 -2.65 -12.08 6.87
N GLN A 51 -3.15 -13.23 6.42
CA GLN A 51 -4.32 -13.26 5.53
C GLN A 51 -5.50 -12.50 6.14
N GLY A 52 -6.10 -11.64 5.34
CA GLY A 52 -7.27 -10.85 5.74
C GLY A 52 -6.98 -9.61 6.56
N GLN A 53 -5.72 -9.36 6.91
CA GLN A 53 -5.35 -8.14 7.63
C GLN A 53 -5.20 -6.97 6.67
N THR A 54 -5.45 -5.78 7.20
CA THR A 54 -5.37 -4.53 6.43
C THR A 54 -4.44 -3.53 7.09
N LEU A 55 -3.90 -2.63 6.28
CA LEU A 55 -3.11 -1.50 6.75
C LEU A 55 -3.53 -0.27 5.95
N SER A 56 -3.75 0.86 6.63
CA SER A 56 -4.13 2.11 5.99
C SER A 56 -3.24 3.24 6.48
N LEU A 57 -2.80 4.07 5.55
CA LEU A 57 -1.93 5.21 5.82
C LEU A 57 -2.44 6.42 5.06
N SER A 58 -2.22 7.61 5.63
CA SER A 58 -2.48 8.86 4.95
C SER A 58 -1.41 9.88 5.29
N SER A 59 -1.12 10.75 4.32
CA SER A 59 -0.18 11.84 4.54
C SER A 59 -0.91 13.09 5.06
N ASN A 60 -0.13 13.99 5.66
CA ASN A 60 -0.64 15.33 5.97
C ASN A 60 -0.75 16.17 4.70
N THR A 61 -1.56 17.21 4.77
CA THR A 61 -1.71 18.15 3.66
C THR A 61 -0.36 18.73 3.25
N GLY A 62 -0.05 18.66 1.95
CA GLY A 62 1.20 19.16 1.40
C GLY A 62 2.36 18.16 1.45
N PHE A 63 2.14 16.95 1.97
CA PHE A 63 3.16 15.91 2.04
C PHE A 63 2.70 14.68 1.27
N VAL A 64 3.67 13.87 0.87
CA VAL A 64 3.41 12.54 0.30
C VAL A 64 3.94 11.48 1.25
N LEU A 65 3.42 10.27 1.12
CA LEU A 65 3.93 9.14 1.88
C LEU A 65 5.32 8.76 1.38
N PRO A 66 6.19 8.22 2.25
CA PRO A 66 7.43 7.60 1.81
C PRO A 66 7.15 6.47 0.81
N ASP A 67 8.17 6.03 0.09
CA ASP A 67 8.04 4.87 -0.78
C ASP A 67 7.58 3.66 0.02
N ILE A 68 6.60 2.96 -0.52
CA ILE A 68 6.02 1.78 0.12
C ILE A 68 6.43 0.57 -0.69
N ILE A 69 7.05 -0.40 -0.04
CA ILE A 69 7.54 -1.62 -0.67
C ILE A 69 6.76 -2.80 -0.12
N LEU A 70 6.08 -3.51 -1.01
CA LEU A 70 5.35 -4.73 -0.67
C LEU A 70 6.09 -5.93 -1.20
N SER A 71 6.20 -6.97 -0.39
CA SER A 71 6.86 -8.20 -0.80
C SER A 71 6.28 -9.41 -0.07
N GLY A 72 6.38 -10.57 -0.70
CA GLY A 72 5.93 -11.82 -0.12
C GLY A 72 5.82 -12.91 -1.17
N ALA A 73 6.06 -14.15 -0.76
CA ALA A 73 5.87 -15.31 -1.63
C ALA A 73 4.39 -15.46 -1.95
N GLY A 74 4.05 -15.64 -3.24
CA GLY A 74 2.67 -15.77 -3.65
C GLY A 74 1.82 -14.55 -3.36
N MET A 75 2.42 -13.35 -3.40
CA MET A 75 1.75 -12.10 -3.02
C MET A 75 0.46 -11.89 -3.79
N SER A 76 -0.59 -11.52 -3.06
CA SER A 76 -1.85 -11.04 -3.64
C SER A 76 -2.35 -9.91 -2.74
N ALA A 77 -1.89 -8.70 -3.03
CA ALA A 77 -2.20 -7.51 -2.22
C ALA A 77 -3.21 -6.64 -2.96
N GLU A 78 -4.36 -6.42 -2.34
CA GLU A 78 -5.37 -5.51 -2.88
C GLU A 78 -5.10 -4.13 -2.29
N VAL A 79 -4.80 -3.15 -3.15
CA VAL A 79 -4.41 -1.82 -2.72
C VAL A 79 -5.35 -0.76 -3.28
N ILE A 80 -5.56 0.28 -2.48
CA ILE A 80 -6.30 1.48 -2.88
C ILE A 80 -5.38 2.66 -2.56
N THR A 81 -5.09 3.47 -3.57
CA THR A 81 -4.14 4.58 -3.44
C THR A 81 -4.70 5.87 -4.02
N THR A 82 -4.16 6.98 -3.55
CA THR A 82 -4.41 8.30 -4.16
C THR A 82 -3.14 9.11 -4.29
#